data_ca1b56d8a7e25aa7acfee3f61e9d4091
#
_entry.id   ca1b56d8a7e25aa7acfee3f61e9d4091
#
_cell.length_a   1.000
_cell.length_b   1.000
_cell.length_c   1.000
_cell.angle_alpha   90.00
_cell.angle_beta   90.00
_cell.angle_gamma   90.00
#
_symmetry.space_group_name_H-M   'P 1'
#
loop_
_entity.id
_entity.type
_entity.pdbx_description
1 polymer ?
#
loop_
_entity_poly.entity_id
_entity_poly.type
_entity_poly.pdbx_seq_one_letter_code
_entity_poly.pdbx_strand_id
1 'polypeptide(L)'
;MAVAALSGTLWAQAQDSDVGVALPFSVSAGLLNSHRLKSDDASASPFAASFRAVFKPNAQFGEHWFFYSAIQVSSTPYFYYDSYDSQRALKVQLLQGFLGYKRQVGQATLLVKAGRLSSAFGSFPLRYDDTDNPLLDQPLSYSYPLQIRADQLPCNIDNLIEQREYRYPGFDCGGATSEGSGVVPVTLYGLPGVEIDASYRRVDLRLQITNSSPANPQSLLSRSQHAQWTAGAGYTLRQGFRIGVSGFRGAWLDHAVSSFLPAAHHIGDYAASGLGIDAQWNRARWSTSAEWQRFQFDYPGFRTAPATTFGYLEAKAVLNPRLYLAGRAGFQRYNHPADAFERASVAFLPAREVWELAAGYRFNRMQLLKVGYEWLHTAGVSGTRDNVIGLQFVTSIDSLSKAWR
;
A
#
# COMPACT_ATOMS: atom_id res chain seq x y z
N MET A 1 -18.19 3.49 9.46
CA MET A 1 -17.93 4.91 9.78
C MET A 1 -16.68 5.49 9.10
N ALA A 2 -15.73 4.72 8.61
CA ALA A 2 -14.58 5.27 7.84
C ALA A 2 -14.99 5.86 6.46
N VAL A 3 -16.04 5.37 5.83
CA VAL A 3 -16.61 5.98 4.61
C VAL A 3 -17.29 7.34 4.90
N ALA A 4 -17.73 7.58 6.15
CA ALA A 4 -18.33 8.83 6.59
C ALA A 4 -17.29 9.92 6.94
N ALA A 5 -16.05 9.57 7.25
CA ALA A 5 -15.03 10.57 7.60
C ALA A 5 -14.52 11.38 6.40
N LEU A 6 -14.61 10.83 5.18
CA LEU A 6 -14.35 11.59 3.95
C LEU A 6 -15.51 12.51 3.56
N SER A 7 -16.70 12.33 4.15
CA SER A 7 -17.90 13.05 3.76
C SER A 7 -18.32 14.21 4.69
N GLY A 8 -17.77 14.29 5.89
CA GLY A 8 -18.27 15.21 6.92
C GLY A 8 -17.80 16.66 6.85
N THR A 9 -16.69 16.95 6.18
CA THR A 9 -16.10 18.30 6.17
C THR A 9 -16.19 19.04 4.83
N LEU A 10 -16.62 18.37 3.76
CA LEU A 10 -16.59 18.94 2.40
C LEU A 10 -17.91 19.60 1.94
N TRP A 11 -19.02 19.44 2.67
CA TRP A 11 -20.36 19.66 2.11
C TRP A 11 -21.11 20.91 2.61
N ALA A 12 -20.49 21.77 3.39
CA ALA A 12 -21.24 22.83 4.08
C ALA A 12 -21.39 24.16 3.31
N GLN A 13 -20.96 24.31 2.08
CA GLN A 13 -21.01 25.61 1.37
C GLN A 13 -21.14 25.57 -0.16
N ALA A 14 -22.00 24.75 -0.73
CA ALA A 14 -22.38 24.90 -2.13
C ALA A 14 -23.89 25.12 -2.22
N GLN A 15 -24.35 26.33 -2.02
CA GLN A 15 -25.76 26.65 -2.07
C GLN A 15 -26.19 27.42 -3.34
N ASP A 16 -25.29 27.67 -4.31
CA ASP A 16 -25.66 28.45 -5.52
C ASP A 16 -24.95 28.05 -6.83
N SER A 17 -24.26 26.92 -6.90
CA SER A 17 -23.74 26.39 -8.17
C SER A 17 -23.85 24.88 -8.20
N ASP A 18 -24.34 24.32 -9.32
CA ASP A 18 -24.42 22.87 -9.57
C ASP A 18 -23.05 22.15 -9.55
N VAL A 19 -21.96 22.89 -9.44
CA VAL A 19 -20.58 22.40 -9.43
C VAL A 19 -19.80 22.96 -8.25
N GLY A 20 -19.42 22.11 -7.32
CA GLY A 20 -18.49 22.43 -6.23
C GLY A 20 -17.09 21.91 -6.50
N VAL A 21 -16.06 22.77 -6.47
CA VAL A 21 -14.66 22.38 -6.68
C VAL A 21 -13.86 22.65 -5.40
N ALA A 22 -13.03 21.67 -4.99
CA ALA A 22 -12.09 21.84 -3.88
C ALA A 22 -10.71 21.28 -4.26
N LEU A 23 -9.66 21.88 -3.70
CA LEU A 23 -8.28 21.46 -3.85
C LEU A 23 -7.60 21.30 -2.48
N PRO A 24 -7.92 20.27 -1.72
CA PRO A 24 -7.15 19.92 -0.53
C PRO A 24 -5.74 19.47 -0.90
N PHE A 25 -4.77 19.74 -0.05
CA PHE A 25 -3.44 19.19 -0.22
C PHE A 25 -2.72 18.99 1.11
N SER A 26 -1.74 18.10 1.12
CA SER A 26 -0.80 17.90 2.22
C SER A 26 0.63 18.00 1.69
N VAL A 27 1.51 18.58 2.51
CA VAL A 27 2.94 18.64 2.26
C VAL A 27 3.67 18.14 3.50
N SER A 28 4.58 17.21 3.30
CA SER A 28 5.45 16.66 4.33
C SER A 28 6.90 16.92 3.97
N ALA A 29 7.66 17.43 4.93
CA ALA A 29 9.11 17.52 4.84
C ALA A 29 9.72 16.66 5.94
N GLY A 30 10.79 15.94 5.63
CA GLY A 30 11.39 14.99 6.54
C GLY A 30 12.91 15.03 6.54
N LEU A 31 13.47 14.60 7.67
CA LEU A 31 14.87 14.24 7.81
C LEU A 31 14.91 12.81 8.29
N LEU A 32 15.69 11.97 7.63
CA LEU A 32 15.84 10.57 8.00
C LEU A 32 17.32 10.19 8.11
N ASN A 33 17.61 9.31 9.05
CA ASN A 33 18.91 8.66 9.20
C ASN A 33 18.71 7.16 9.15
N SER A 34 19.34 6.48 8.22
CA SER A 34 19.28 5.04 8.09
C SER A 34 20.49 4.49 7.34
N HIS A 35 20.99 3.35 7.78
CA HIS A 35 21.99 2.60 7.03
C HIS A 35 21.45 2.00 5.71
N ARG A 36 20.14 1.87 5.55
CA ARG A 36 19.50 1.46 4.28
C ARG A 36 19.89 2.36 3.11
N LEU A 37 20.15 3.66 3.38
CA LEU A 37 20.62 4.61 2.36
C LEU A 37 22.00 4.28 1.81
N LYS A 38 22.70 3.32 2.40
CA LYS A 38 24.01 2.83 1.98
C LYS A 38 23.96 1.45 1.33
N SER A 39 22.79 0.88 1.09
CA SER A 39 22.65 -0.46 0.53
C SER A 39 23.30 -0.59 -0.85
N ASP A 40 23.14 0.44 -1.68
CA ASP A 40 23.62 0.45 -3.06
C ASP A 40 24.98 1.15 -3.21
N ASP A 41 25.31 2.07 -2.28
CA ASP A 41 26.58 2.79 -2.24
C ASP A 41 27.03 2.97 -0.78
N ALA A 42 28.04 2.20 -0.37
CA ALA A 42 28.59 2.25 0.97
C ALA A 42 29.18 3.61 1.36
N SER A 43 29.56 4.44 0.38
CA SER A 43 30.06 5.82 0.55
C SER A 43 28.95 6.85 0.76
N ALA A 44 27.68 6.49 0.49
CA ALA A 44 26.55 7.40 0.62
C ALA A 44 26.34 7.85 2.07
N SER A 45 25.78 9.04 2.24
CA SER A 45 25.41 9.55 3.56
C SER A 45 24.26 8.74 4.15
N PRO A 46 24.31 8.36 5.43
CA PRO A 46 23.17 7.76 6.13
C PRO A 46 22.06 8.78 6.39
N PHE A 47 22.27 10.06 6.10
CA PHE A 47 21.31 11.13 6.29
C PHE A 47 20.72 11.57 4.96
N ALA A 48 19.39 11.75 4.91
CA ALA A 48 18.70 12.34 3.79
C ALA A 48 17.60 13.30 4.25
N ALA A 49 17.45 14.39 3.50
CA ALA A 49 16.24 15.19 3.53
C ALA A 49 15.24 14.61 2.52
N SER A 50 13.98 14.64 2.88
CA SER A 50 12.89 14.09 2.06
C SER A 50 11.70 15.03 2.03
N PHE A 51 10.89 14.95 0.98
CA PHE A 51 9.61 15.65 0.95
C PHE A 51 8.57 14.82 0.20
N ARG A 52 7.30 15.08 0.49
CA ARG A 52 6.13 14.55 -0.20
C ARG A 52 5.03 15.59 -0.23
N ALA A 53 4.44 15.81 -1.37
CA ALA A 53 3.26 16.64 -1.53
C ALA A 53 2.16 15.81 -2.18
N VAL A 54 0.94 15.86 -1.67
CA VAL A 54 -0.23 15.19 -2.23
C VAL A 54 -1.33 16.20 -2.45
N PHE A 55 -1.68 16.41 -3.72
CA PHE A 55 -2.77 17.28 -4.16
C PHE A 55 -4.01 16.41 -4.42
N LYS A 56 -5.16 16.82 -3.89
CA LYS A 56 -6.41 16.03 -3.96
C LYS A 56 -7.54 16.83 -4.62
N PRO A 57 -7.39 17.28 -5.90
CA PRO A 57 -8.46 17.98 -6.59
C PRO A 57 -9.71 17.10 -6.64
N ASN A 58 -10.82 17.69 -6.30
CA ASN A 58 -12.13 17.05 -6.37
C ASN A 58 -13.18 18.03 -6.83
N ALA A 59 -14.19 17.52 -7.52
CA ALA A 59 -15.32 18.28 -8.00
C ALA A 59 -16.62 17.48 -7.81
N GLN A 60 -17.67 18.14 -7.38
CA GLN A 60 -19.02 17.57 -7.31
C GLN A 60 -19.88 18.13 -8.42
N PHE A 61 -20.68 17.28 -9.05
CA PHE A 61 -21.61 17.59 -10.10
C PHE A 61 -23.03 17.15 -9.69
N GLY A 62 -23.85 18.10 -9.30
CA GLY A 62 -25.16 17.81 -8.73
C GLY A 62 -25.10 17.00 -7.42
N GLU A 63 -26.14 16.21 -7.13
CA GLU A 63 -26.31 15.50 -5.85
C GLU A 63 -25.52 14.19 -5.75
N HIS A 64 -25.21 13.55 -6.87
CA HIS A 64 -24.74 12.14 -6.88
C HIS A 64 -23.37 11.94 -7.49
N TRP A 65 -22.97 12.77 -8.47
CA TRP A 65 -21.74 12.58 -9.22
C TRP A 65 -20.60 13.40 -8.63
N PHE A 66 -19.42 12.82 -8.63
CA PHE A 66 -18.22 13.53 -8.24
C PHE A 66 -16.98 12.99 -8.98
N PHE A 67 -16.01 13.85 -9.16
CA PHE A 67 -14.66 13.50 -9.56
C PHE A 67 -13.71 13.63 -8.38
N TYR A 68 -12.78 12.70 -8.27
CA TYR A 68 -11.70 12.77 -7.29
C TYR A 68 -10.38 12.39 -7.96
N SER A 69 -9.31 13.10 -7.59
CA SER A 69 -7.95 12.76 -7.98
C SER A 69 -6.99 12.92 -6.78
N ALA A 70 -5.90 12.18 -6.79
CA ALA A 70 -4.78 12.33 -5.87
C ALA A 70 -3.47 12.25 -6.66
N ILE A 71 -2.72 13.36 -6.68
CA ILE A 71 -1.46 13.50 -7.38
C ILE A 71 -0.37 13.68 -6.34
N GLN A 72 0.63 12.81 -6.37
CA GLN A 72 1.79 12.87 -5.47
C GLN A 72 3.01 13.38 -6.19
N VAL A 73 3.76 14.23 -5.50
CA VAL A 73 5.13 14.61 -5.84
C VAL A 73 5.98 14.26 -4.63
N SER A 74 6.99 13.42 -4.78
CA SER A 74 7.85 13.01 -3.66
C SER A 74 9.30 12.89 -4.08
N SER A 75 10.21 13.11 -3.12
CA SER A 75 11.61 12.76 -3.28
C SER A 75 11.83 11.27 -3.11
N THR A 76 12.91 10.73 -3.64
CA THR A 76 13.58 9.53 -3.15
C THR A 76 14.93 9.95 -2.56
N PRO A 77 15.32 9.45 -1.36
CA PRO A 77 14.54 8.56 -0.48
C PRO A 77 13.37 9.27 0.21
N TYR A 78 12.42 8.46 0.69
CA TYR A 78 11.36 8.84 1.60
C TYR A 78 11.28 7.80 2.73
N PHE A 79 10.35 7.92 3.70
CA PHE A 79 10.25 7.00 4.84
C PHE A 79 9.79 5.57 4.46
N TYR A 80 9.25 5.35 3.26
CA TYR A 80 8.72 4.06 2.85
C TYR A 80 9.82 3.11 2.36
N TYR A 81 9.70 1.82 2.62
CA TYR A 81 10.68 0.79 2.27
C TYR A 81 11.03 0.74 0.78
N ASP A 82 10.08 1.01 -0.10
CA ASP A 82 10.28 1.04 -1.56
C ASP A 82 10.99 2.31 -2.06
N SER A 83 11.31 3.22 -1.16
CA SER A 83 11.87 4.52 -1.48
C SER A 83 13.28 4.75 -0.92
N TYR A 84 13.94 3.72 -0.38
CA TYR A 84 15.33 3.79 0.09
C TYR A 84 16.32 3.51 -1.05
N ASP A 85 16.16 4.23 -2.15
CA ASP A 85 17.10 4.23 -3.26
C ASP A 85 18.20 5.26 -3.00
N SER A 86 19.46 4.94 -3.32
CA SER A 86 20.59 5.86 -3.26
C SER A 86 20.48 6.98 -4.30
N GLN A 87 19.76 6.74 -5.39
CA GLN A 87 19.51 7.74 -6.43
C GLN A 87 18.50 8.76 -5.95
N ARG A 88 18.97 10.00 -5.77
CA ARG A 88 18.09 11.13 -5.47
C ARG A 88 17.26 11.47 -6.68
N ALA A 89 15.99 11.19 -6.64
CA ALA A 89 15.05 11.45 -7.72
C ALA A 89 13.78 12.15 -7.22
N LEU A 90 13.15 12.86 -8.14
CA LEU A 90 11.80 13.39 -7.96
C LEU A 90 10.82 12.47 -8.68
N LYS A 91 9.84 11.92 -7.94
CA LYS A 91 8.78 11.09 -8.49
C LYS A 91 7.47 11.87 -8.52
N VAL A 92 6.81 11.90 -9.68
CA VAL A 92 5.46 12.44 -9.84
C VAL A 92 4.54 11.28 -10.19
N GLN A 93 3.49 11.07 -9.41
CA GLN A 93 2.60 9.93 -9.56
C GLN A 93 1.13 10.36 -9.44
N LEU A 94 0.30 9.92 -10.38
CA LEU A 94 -1.15 9.92 -10.22
C LEU A 94 -1.51 8.70 -9.37
N LEU A 95 -1.77 8.91 -8.08
CA LEU A 95 -2.16 7.84 -7.16
C LEU A 95 -3.57 7.35 -7.48
N GLN A 96 -4.52 8.28 -7.59
CA GLN A 96 -5.93 8.01 -7.88
C GLN A 96 -6.47 9.04 -8.86
N GLY A 97 -7.48 8.66 -9.64
CA GLY A 97 -8.22 9.56 -10.52
C GLY A 97 -9.45 8.83 -11.03
N PHE A 98 -10.63 9.15 -10.51
CA PHE A 98 -11.86 8.44 -10.85
C PHE A 98 -13.09 9.34 -10.84
N LEU A 99 -14.09 8.93 -11.61
CA LEU A 99 -15.44 9.41 -11.52
C LEU A 99 -16.22 8.52 -10.55
N GLY A 100 -16.95 9.13 -9.64
CA GLY A 100 -17.76 8.45 -8.64
C GLY A 100 -19.23 8.82 -8.74
N TYR A 101 -20.10 7.84 -8.45
CA TYR A 101 -21.53 8.01 -8.26
C TYR A 101 -21.91 7.55 -6.86
N LYS A 102 -22.49 8.43 -6.06
CA LYS A 102 -22.92 8.14 -4.69
C LYS A 102 -24.43 8.30 -4.55
N ARG A 103 -25.07 7.29 -3.98
CA ARG A 103 -26.51 7.35 -3.67
C ARG A 103 -26.78 6.80 -2.25
N GLN A 104 -27.61 7.50 -1.52
CA GLN A 104 -28.11 7.06 -0.24
C GLN A 104 -29.62 6.76 -0.35
N VAL A 105 -30.04 5.58 0.11
CA VAL A 105 -31.44 5.15 0.15
C VAL A 105 -31.72 4.64 1.57
N GLY A 106 -32.37 5.46 2.37
CA GLY A 106 -32.58 5.14 3.78
C GLY A 106 -31.27 4.95 4.54
N GLN A 107 -31.06 3.76 5.06
CA GLN A 107 -29.82 3.39 5.80
C GLN A 107 -28.74 2.76 4.89
N ALA A 108 -29.02 2.58 3.63
CA ALA A 108 -28.06 2.04 2.67
C ALA A 108 -27.31 3.16 1.93
N THR A 109 -26.03 3.01 1.74
CA THR A 109 -25.22 3.87 0.86
C THR A 109 -24.58 3.00 -0.21
N LEU A 110 -24.71 3.43 -1.45
CA LEU A 110 -24.03 2.84 -2.59
C LEU A 110 -23.06 3.87 -3.18
N LEU A 111 -21.83 3.44 -3.44
CA LEU A 111 -20.81 4.24 -4.09
C LEU A 111 -20.18 3.40 -5.21
N VAL A 112 -20.25 3.90 -6.43
CA VAL A 112 -19.61 3.29 -7.60
C VAL A 112 -18.50 4.23 -8.07
N LYS A 113 -17.33 3.69 -8.35
CA LYS A 113 -16.15 4.43 -8.81
C LYS A 113 -15.61 3.78 -10.08
N ALA A 114 -15.20 4.57 -11.05
CA ALA A 114 -14.55 4.08 -12.27
C ALA A 114 -13.36 4.97 -12.61
N GLY A 115 -12.20 4.36 -12.86
CA GLY A 115 -10.96 5.07 -13.14
C GLY A 115 -9.74 4.42 -12.51
N ARG A 116 -8.79 5.23 -12.06
CA ARG A 116 -7.59 4.80 -11.34
C ARG A 116 -7.85 4.82 -9.83
N LEU A 117 -7.84 3.65 -9.23
CA LEU A 117 -8.35 3.42 -7.88
C LEU A 117 -7.22 3.09 -6.88
N SER A 118 -7.52 3.19 -5.59
CA SER A 118 -6.76 2.54 -4.53
C SER A 118 -7.16 1.08 -4.40
N SER A 119 -6.30 0.28 -3.77
CA SER A 119 -6.64 -1.11 -3.46
C SER A 119 -7.81 -1.19 -2.48
N ALA A 120 -8.77 -2.05 -2.78
CA ALA A 120 -9.86 -2.41 -1.89
C ALA A 120 -9.48 -3.50 -0.87
N PHE A 121 -8.26 -4.05 -0.96
CA PHE A 121 -7.73 -5.07 -0.06
C PHE A 121 -7.18 -4.46 1.22
N GLY A 122 -7.54 -5.02 2.36
CA GLY A 122 -7.11 -4.57 3.68
C GLY A 122 -7.77 -3.26 4.15
N SER A 123 -7.30 -2.74 5.26
CA SER A 123 -7.81 -1.50 5.87
C SER A 123 -6.81 -0.33 5.82
N PHE A 124 -5.51 -0.61 5.65
CA PHE A 124 -4.48 0.43 5.65
C PHE A 124 -4.57 1.41 4.47
N PRO A 125 -4.98 1.02 3.24
CA PRO A 125 -5.11 1.96 2.12
C PRO A 125 -5.93 3.22 2.42
N LEU A 126 -6.83 3.15 3.41
CA LEU A 126 -7.63 4.30 3.88
C LEU A 126 -6.85 5.30 4.76
N ARG A 127 -5.63 4.96 5.21
CA ARG A 127 -4.83 5.72 6.18
C ARG A 127 -3.43 6.06 5.68
N TYR A 128 -3.19 6.01 4.39
CA TYR A 128 -1.86 6.17 3.80
C TYR A 128 -1.31 7.60 3.85
N ASP A 129 -2.18 8.59 4.00
CA ASP A 129 -1.74 9.99 4.05
C ASP A 129 -0.94 10.25 5.34
N ASP A 130 0.10 11.06 5.22
CA ASP A 130 0.96 11.41 6.36
C ASP A 130 0.19 12.13 7.49
N THR A 131 -0.95 12.71 7.17
CA THR A 131 -1.87 13.31 8.17
C THR A 131 -2.60 12.24 9.00
N ASP A 132 -2.87 11.09 8.41
CA ASP A 132 -3.70 10.02 8.97
C ASP A 132 -2.86 8.87 9.53
N ASN A 133 -1.70 8.59 8.91
CA ASN A 133 -0.72 7.66 9.45
C ASN A 133 -0.07 8.24 10.72
N PRO A 134 -0.22 7.63 11.89
CA PRO A 134 0.37 8.16 13.12
C PRO A 134 1.89 7.94 13.21
N LEU A 135 2.44 7.08 12.37
CA LEU A 135 3.84 6.68 12.30
C LEU A 135 4.53 7.30 11.08
N LEU A 136 5.79 6.99 10.84
CA LEU A 136 6.56 7.51 9.71
C LEU A 136 6.43 6.61 8.49
N ASP A 137 6.49 5.29 8.68
CA ASP A 137 6.43 4.30 7.61
C ASP A 137 5.06 3.62 7.49
N GLN A 138 4.91 2.79 6.47
CA GLN A 138 3.73 1.96 6.19
C GLN A 138 3.99 0.54 6.70
N PRO A 139 2.94 -0.28 6.94
CA PRO A 139 3.13 -1.69 7.26
C PRO A 139 3.85 -2.43 6.13
N LEU A 140 4.69 -3.43 6.47
CA LEU A 140 5.54 -4.17 5.54
C LEU A 140 4.81 -4.67 4.27
N SER A 141 3.58 -5.14 4.39
CA SER A 141 2.81 -5.67 3.25
C SER A 141 2.44 -4.64 2.19
N TYR A 142 2.50 -3.35 2.52
CA TYR A 142 2.13 -2.25 1.66
C TYR A 142 3.32 -1.43 1.13
N SER A 143 4.51 -1.66 1.66
CA SER A 143 5.70 -0.90 1.29
C SER A 143 6.94 -1.75 1.06
N TYR A 144 7.02 -2.96 1.64
CA TYR A 144 8.23 -3.78 1.52
C TYR A 144 8.18 -4.68 0.29
N PRO A 145 9.09 -4.51 -0.71
CA PRO A 145 9.12 -5.36 -1.88
C PRO A 145 9.56 -6.78 -1.51
N LEU A 146 8.81 -7.76 -2.01
CA LEU A 146 9.25 -9.15 -2.06
C LEU A 146 10.31 -9.28 -3.14
N GLN A 147 11.34 -10.04 -2.87
CA GLN A 147 12.42 -10.29 -3.84
C GLN A 147 12.03 -11.39 -4.83
N ILE A 148 10.82 -11.34 -5.34
CA ILE A 148 10.30 -12.14 -6.45
C ILE A 148 9.87 -11.22 -7.57
N ARG A 149 9.95 -11.70 -8.82
CA ARG A 149 9.75 -10.87 -10.01
C ARG A 149 8.59 -11.38 -10.84
N ALA A 150 7.80 -10.45 -11.34
CA ALA A 150 6.69 -10.72 -12.25
C ALA A 150 7.18 -10.93 -13.70
N ASP A 151 8.34 -10.40 -14.05
CA ASP A 151 8.94 -10.37 -15.38
C ASP A 151 10.03 -11.42 -15.59
N GLN A 152 10.22 -12.34 -14.65
CA GLN A 152 11.15 -13.46 -14.73
C GLN A 152 10.51 -14.76 -14.21
N LEU A 153 10.85 -15.89 -14.84
CA LEU A 153 10.39 -17.23 -14.44
C LEU A 153 11.55 -18.00 -13.81
N PRO A 154 11.50 -18.30 -12.51
CA PRO A 154 12.46 -19.19 -11.89
C PRO A 154 12.26 -20.63 -12.39
N CYS A 155 13.34 -21.33 -12.77
CA CYS A 155 13.29 -22.74 -13.21
C CYS A 155 13.04 -23.70 -12.04
N ASN A 156 13.54 -23.34 -10.88
CA ASN A 156 13.52 -24.15 -9.66
C ASN A 156 13.68 -23.26 -8.42
N ILE A 157 13.74 -23.88 -7.25
CA ILE A 157 13.91 -23.18 -5.97
C ILE A 157 15.23 -22.40 -5.93
N ASP A 158 16.32 -22.94 -6.46
CA ASP A 158 17.62 -22.26 -6.41
C ASP A 158 17.55 -20.94 -7.18
N ASN A 159 16.95 -20.94 -8.38
CA ASN A 159 16.71 -19.71 -9.15
C ASN A 159 15.79 -18.72 -8.43
N LEU A 160 14.75 -19.21 -7.76
CA LEU A 160 13.87 -18.35 -6.97
C LEU A 160 14.64 -17.66 -5.82
N ILE A 161 15.59 -18.35 -5.21
CA ILE A 161 16.44 -17.79 -4.16
C ILE A 161 17.47 -16.82 -4.76
N GLU A 162 18.03 -17.12 -5.93
CA GLU A 162 18.98 -16.27 -6.64
C GLU A 162 18.34 -14.97 -7.15
N GLN A 163 17.11 -14.98 -7.58
CA GLN A 163 16.34 -13.74 -7.88
C GLN A 163 16.38 -12.73 -6.72
N ARG A 164 16.58 -13.20 -5.51
CA ARG A 164 16.79 -12.39 -4.32
C ARG A 164 18.03 -11.50 -4.41
N GLU A 165 19.06 -11.92 -5.10
CA GLU A 165 20.37 -11.25 -5.09
C GLU A 165 20.53 -10.18 -6.17
N TYR A 166 19.51 -9.89 -6.98
CA TYR A 166 19.43 -8.82 -7.99
C TYR A 166 20.54 -8.80 -9.07
N ARG A 167 21.54 -9.67 -8.98
CA ARG A 167 22.80 -9.49 -9.71
C ARG A 167 23.09 -10.51 -10.80
N TYR A 168 22.27 -11.55 -10.98
CA TYR A 168 22.56 -12.58 -11.97
C TYR A 168 21.38 -12.80 -12.93
N PRO A 169 21.44 -12.20 -14.13
CA PRO A 169 20.43 -12.43 -15.18
C PRO A 169 20.61 -13.77 -15.90
N GLY A 170 21.36 -14.72 -15.36
CA GLY A 170 21.86 -15.86 -16.14
C GLY A 170 21.19 -17.21 -15.92
N PHE A 171 20.27 -17.40 -14.97
CA PHE A 171 19.75 -18.72 -14.59
C PHE A 171 18.23 -18.82 -14.52
N ASP A 172 17.50 -17.97 -15.21
CA ASP A 172 16.05 -18.05 -15.28
C ASP A 172 15.59 -18.92 -16.47
N CYS A 173 14.38 -19.45 -16.36
CA CYS A 173 13.72 -20.15 -17.47
C CYS A 173 13.13 -19.19 -18.50
N GLY A 174 13.40 -17.92 -18.40
CA GLY A 174 13.03 -16.87 -19.34
C GLY A 174 12.48 -15.62 -18.67
N GLY A 175 12.53 -14.51 -19.38
CA GLY A 175 12.03 -13.22 -18.94
C GLY A 175 12.99 -12.06 -19.22
N ALA A 176 12.79 -10.95 -18.50
CA ALA A 176 13.62 -9.77 -18.63
C ALA A 176 15.04 -10.01 -18.10
N THR A 177 16.02 -9.52 -18.83
CA THR A 177 17.45 -9.61 -18.46
C THR A 177 17.92 -8.39 -17.67
N SER A 178 17.06 -7.37 -17.50
CA SER A 178 17.37 -6.15 -16.76
C SER A 178 17.21 -6.35 -15.26
N GLU A 179 17.97 -5.59 -14.49
CA GLU A 179 17.70 -5.43 -13.05
C GLU A 179 16.28 -4.92 -12.86
N GLY A 180 15.58 -5.45 -11.85
CA GLY A 180 14.21 -5.07 -11.54
C GLY A 180 13.92 -5.10 -10.05
N SER A 181 12.99 -4.27 -9.63
CA SER A 181 12.51 -4.28 -8.26
C SER A 181 11.61 -5.49 -8.01
N GLY A 182 11.65 -6.05 -6.83
CA GLY A 182 10.68 -7.04 -6.40
C GLY A 182 9.26 -6.48 -6.37
N VAL A 183 8.26 -7.36 -6.24
CA VAL A 183 6.86 -6.96 -6.19
C VAL A 183 6.42 -6.62 -4.77
N VAL A 184 5.70 -5.53 -4.57
CA VAL A 184 4.99 -5.24 -3.32
C VAL A 184 3.70 -6.07 -3.32
N PRO A 185 3.39 -6.85 -2.26
CA PRO A 185 2.22 -7.73 -2.25
C PRO A 185 0.91 -7.02 -2.55
N VAL A 186 0.76 -5.80 -2.04
CA VAL A 186 -0.40 -4.95 -2.27
C VAL A 186 0.05 -3.55 -2.65
N THR A 187 -0.01 -3.22 -3.92
CA THR A 187 0.14 -1.83 -4.36
C THR A 187 -1.06 -1.02 -3.90
N LEU A 188 -0.78 0.03 -3.12
CA LEU A 188 -1.84 0.85 -2.50
C LEU A 188 -2.69 1.60 -3.53
N TYR A 189 -2.10 2.01 -4.65
CA TYR A 189 -2.71 2.90 -5.62
C TYR A 189 -2.40 2.52 -7.06
N GLY A 190 -3.13 3.16 -7.94
CA GLY A 190 -2.82 3.09 -9.34
C GLY A 190 -3.52 1.97 -10.08
N LEU A 191 -4.52 1.36 -9.50
CA LEU A 191 -5.27 0.24 -10.06
C LEU A 191 -6.38 0.74 -10.98
N PRO A 192 -6.28 0.59 -12.32
CA PRO A 192 -7.34 1.01 -13.22
C PRO A 192 -8.47 -0.01 -13.21
N GLY A 193 -9.71 0.47 -13.02
CA GLY A 193 -10.86 -0.42 -12.94
C GLY A 193 -12.13 0.22 -12.43
N VAL A 194 -13.00 -0.62 -11.89
CA VAL A 194 -14.28 -0.25 -11.29
C VAL A 194 -14.38 -0.80 -9.88
N GLU A 195 -14.95 -0.03 -8.97
CA GLU A 195 -15.19 -0.42 -7.58
C GLU A 195 -16.63 -0.07 -7.19
N ILE A 196 -17.24 -0.97 -6.45
CA ILE A 196 -18.55 -0.80 -5.83
C ILE A 196 -18.38 -0.95 -4.32
N ASP A 197 -18.69 0.12 -3.60
CA ASP A 197 -18.81 0.10 -2.15
C ASP A 197 -20.27 0.17 -1.77
N ALA A 198 -20.70 -0.71 -0.88
CA ALA A 198 -22.03 -0.72 -0.32
C ALA A 198 -21.98 -0.76 1.20
N SER A 199 -22.79 0.03 1.87
CA SER A 199 -22.92 -0.04 3.32
C SER A 199 -24.40 -0.08 3.71
N TYR A 200 -24.71 -0.94 4.67
CA TYR A 200 -26.05 -1.04 5.27
C TYR A 200 -25.93 -1.32 6.75
N ARG A 201 -26.43 -0.39 7.57
CA ARG A 201 -26.36 -0.47 9.04
C ARG A 201 -24.92 -0.67 9.53
N ARG A 202 -24.58 -1.91 9.92
CA ARG A 202 -23.28 -2.29 10.51
C ARG A 202 -22.38 -3.04 9.53
N VAL A 203 -22.85 -3.30 8.33
CA VAL A 203 -22.12 -4.06 7.29
C VAL A 203 -21.59 -3.07 6.27
N ASP A 204 -20.36 -3.23 5.86
CA ASP A 204 -19.76 -2.61 4.68
C ASP A 204 -19.20 -3.69 3.75
N LEU A 205 -19.39 -3.50 2.47
CA LEU A 205 -18.95 -4.41 1.40
C LEU A 205 -18.17 -3.60 0.37
N ARG A 206 -17.15 -4.19 -0.20
CA ARG A 206 -16.39 -3.66 -1.34
C ARG A 206 -16.19 -4.74 -2.38
N LEU A 207 -16.37 -4.40 -3.63
CA LEU A 207 -16.06 -5.24 -4.76
C LEU A 207 -15.32 -4.39 -5.80
N GLN A 208 -14.14 -4.84 -6.21
CA GLN A 208 -13.31 -4.13 -7.16
C GLN A 208 -12.86 -5.09 -8.26
N ILE A 209 -12.97 -4.65 -9.51
CA ILE A 209 -12.42 -5.33 -10.68
C ILE A 209 -11.42 -4.38 -11.32
N THR A 210 -10.17 -4.82 -11.43
CA THR A 210 -9.06 -4.00 -11.96
C THR A 210 -8.30 -4.74 -13.04
N ASN A 211 -7.50 -4.00 -13.80
CA ASN A 211 -6.58 -4.58 -14.76
C ASN A 211 -5.33 -5.06 -14.01
N SER A 212 -5.11 -6.36 -14.03
CA SER A 212 -4.00 -7.06 -13.36
C SER A 212 -4.00 -7.02 -11.81
N SER A 213 -2.98 -7.63 -11.22
CA SER A 213 -2.86 -7.86 -9.78
C SER A 213 -2.40 -6.62 -9.00
N PRO A 214 -2.82 -6.39 -7.74
CA PRO A 214 -2.19 -5.42 -6.86
C PRO A 214 -0.69 -5.65 -6.67
N ALA A 215 -0.20 -6.86 -6.86
CA ALA A 215 1.23 -7.16 -6.81
C ALA A 215 1.99 -6.69 -8.05
N ASN A 216 1.31 -6.57 -9.20
CA ASN A 216 1.89 -6.07 -10.46
C ASN A 216 0.84 -5.27 -11.24
N PRO A 217 0.52 -4.03 -10.83
CA PRO A 217 -0.49 -3.21 -11.49
C PRO A 217 -0.03 -2.81 -12.88
N GLN A 218 -0.89 -3.06 -13.87
CA GLN A 218 -0.66 -2.73 -15.28
C GLN A 218 -1.48 -1.52 -15.69
N SER A 219 -0.99 -0.77 -16.67
CA SER A 219 -1.77 0.32 -17.26
C SER A 219 -2.96 -0.20 -18.06
N LEU A 220 -3.97 0.63 -18.29
CA LEU A 220 -5.11 0.28 -19.17
C LEU A 220 -4.70 -0.04 -20.60
N LEU A 221 -3.55 0.50 -21.04
CA LEU A 221 -3.01 0.31 -22.38
C LEU A 221 -1.97 -0.82 -22.44
N SER A 222 -1.75 -1.53 -21.33
CA SER A 222 -0.84 -2.67 -21.29
C SER A 222 -1.38 -3.83 -22.12
N ARG A 223 -0.47 -4.56 -22.79
CA ARG A 223 -0.80 -5.80 -23.52
C ARG A 223 -1.23 -6.94 -22.60
N SER A 224 -0.81 -6.91 -21.33
CA SER A 224 -1.20 -7.88 -20.30
C SER A 224 -2.52 -7.48 -19.65
N GLN A 225 -3.62 -7.60 -20.40
CA GLN A 225 -4.95 -7.27 -19.90
C GLN A 225 -5.60 -8.49 -19.25
N HIS A 226 -5.41 -8.67 -17.97
CA HIS A 226 -6.04 -9.73 -17.21
C HIS A 226 -6.81 -9.12 -16.04
N ALA A 227 -8.11 -9.39 -16.00
CA ALA A 227 -8.95 -8.92 -14.90
C ALA A 227 -8.54 -9.57 -13.58
N GLN A 228 -8.45 -8.73 -12.57
CA GLN A 228 -8.35 -9.14 -11.19
C GLN A 228 -9.60 -8.71 -10.45
N TRP A 229 -10.06 -9.53 -9.53
CA TRP A 229 -11.08 -9.16 -8.59
C TRP A 229 -10.51 -9.01 -7.18
N THR A 230 -11.04 -8.05 -6.45
CA THR A 230 -10.82 -7.86 -5.01
C THR A 230 -12.17 -7.72 -4.35
N ALA A 231 -12.39 -8.44 -3.26
CA ALA A 231 -13.61 -8.34 -2.47
C ALA A 231 -13.26 -8.14 -0.99
N GLY A 232 -14.06 -7.35 -0.29
CA GLY A 232 -13.93 -7.12 1.13
C GLY A 232 -15.28 -6.95 1.80
N ALA A 233 -15.37 -7.38 3.06
CA ALA A 233 -16.54 -7.20 3.91
C ALA A 233 -16.11 -6.77 5.31
N GLY A 234 -16.87 -5.88 5.93
CA GLY A 234 -16.65 -5.45 7.29
C GLY A 234 -17.93 -5.45 8.11
N TYR A 235 -17.78 -5.67 9.40
CA TYR A 235 -18.86 -5.64 10.35
C TYR A 235 -18.51 -4.79 11.58
N THR A 236 -19.33 -3.81 11.89
CA THR A 236 -19.20 -2.97 13.09
C THR A 236 -19.92 -3.65 14.26
N LEU A 237 -19.17 -4.34 15.11
CA LEU A 237 -19.68 -5.05 16.28
C LEU A 237 -20.35 -4.08 17.26
N ARG A 238 -19.68 -2.97 17.54
CA ARG A 238 -20.17 -1.86 18.38
C ARG A 238 -19.51 -0.57 17.92
N GLN A 239 -20.02 0.57 18.40
CA GLN A 239 -19.41 1.85 18.10
C GLN A 239 -17.90 1.85 18.44
N GLY A 240 -17.09 2.16 17.45
CA GLY A 240 -15.63 2.17 17.56
C GLY A 240 -14.94 0.80 17.43
N PHE A 241 -15.66 -0.30 17.22
CA PHE A 241 -15.03 -1.61 16.97
C PHE A 241 -15.57 -2.28 15.70
N ARG A 242 -14.70 -2.42 14.71
CA ARG A 242 -14.96 -3.04 13.41
C ARG A 242 -13.98 -4.20 13.18
N ILE A 243 -14.49 -5.26 12.56
CA ILE A 243 -13.68 -6.36 11.99
C ILE A 243 -13.98 -6.45 10.51
N GLY A 244 -12.99 -6.91 9.73
CA GLY A 244 -13.13 -7.06 8.29
C GLY A 244 -12.36 -8.27 7.76
N VAL A 245 -12.75 -8.69 6.57
CA VAL A 245 -12.08 -9.71 5.77
C VAL A 245 -11.99 -9.21 4.34
N SER A 246 -10.88 -9.51 3.66
CA SER A 246 -10.68 -9.15 2.27
C SER A 246 -9.90 -10.23 1.53
N GLY A 247 -10.12 -10.35 0.23
CA GLY A 247 -9.38 -11.26 -0.61
C GLY A 247 -9.27 -10.72 -2.03
N PHE A 248 -8.21 -11.13 -2.73
CA PHE A 248 -8.06 -10.85 -4.15
C PHE A 248 -7.47 -12.05 -4.89
N ARG A 249 -7.71 -12.10 -6.20
CA ARG A 249 -7.04 -13.02 -7.11
C ARG A 249 -6.97 -12.39 -8.50
N GLY A 250 -5.81 -12.51 -9.16
CA GLY A 250 -5.61 -12.05 -10.53
C GLY A 250 -4.25 -12.42 -11.07
N ALA A 251 -4.12 -12.44 -12.40
CA ALA A 251 -2.85 -12.68 -13.06
C ALA A 251 -1.81 -11.64 -12.63
N TRP A 252 -0.58 -12.10 -12.36
CA TRP A 252 0.46 -11.23 -11.84
C TRP A 252 1.75 -11.21 -12.65
N LEU A 253 1.97 -12.23 -13.50
CA LEU A 253 3.15 -12.30 -14.37
C LEU A 253 3.08 -11.23 -15.47
N ASP A 254 4.23 -10.69 -15.83
CA ASP A 254 4.37 -9.71 -16.89
C ASP A 254 4.30 -10.36 -18.28
N HIS A 255 3.95 -9.56 -19.30
CA HIS A 255 3.93 -10.00 -20.69
C HIS A 255 5.33 -10.45 -21.18
N ALA A 256 6.40 -9.94 -20.60
CA ALA A 256 7.78 -10.30 -20.97
C ALA A 256 8.05 -11.80 -20.86
N VAL A 257 7.34 -12.51 -19.98
CA VAL A 257 7.51 -13.97 -19.80
C VAL A 257 6.58 -14.82 -20.65
N SER A 258 5.69 -14.24 -21.44
CA SER A 258 4.64 -14.99 -22.16
C SER A 258 5.18 -16.02 -23.15
N SER A 259 6.31 -15.74 -23.80
CA SER A 259 6.95 -16.67 -24.76
C SER A 259 7.71 -17.83 -24.10
N PHE A 260 7.93 -17.77 -22.79
CA PHE A 260 8.66 -18.77 -22.02
C PHE A 260 7.75 -19.67 -21.19
N LEU A 261 6.44 -19.42 -21.23
CA LEU A 261 5.47 -20.27 -20.53
C LEU A 261 5.38 -21.65 -21.16
N PRO A 262 5.06 -22.70 -20.39
CA PRO A 262 4.83 -24.04 -20.92
C PRO A 262 3.76 -24.03 -22.01
N ALA A 263 3.85 -24.98 -22.96
CA ALA A 263 2.88 -25.11 -24.06
C ALA A 263 1.45 -25.18 -23.52
N ALA A 264 0.53 -24.48 -24.16
CA ALA A 264 -0.88 -24.37 -23.79
C ALA A 264 -1.17 -23.57 -22.48
N HIS A 265 -0.16 -22.95 -21.87
CA HIS A 265 -0.35 -22.07 -20.72
C HIS A 265 -0.27 -20.59 -21.12
N HIS A 266 -1.02 -19.77 -20.39
CA HIS A 266 -1.08 -18.32 -20.58
C HIS A 266 -0.79 -17.60 -19.24
N ILE A 267 -0.45 -16.33 -19.31
CA ILE A 267 -0.22 -15.49 -18.11
C ILE A 267 -1.41 -15.58 -17.13
N GLY A 268 -2.64 -15.65 -17.66
CA GLY A 268 -3.86 -15.76 -16.86
C GLY A 268 -3.96 -17.01 -15.97
N ASP A 269 -3.19 -18.05 -16.25
CA ASP A 269 -3.16 -19.28 -15.45
C ASP A 269 -2.37 -19.12 -14.15
N TYR A 270 -1.52 -18.10 -14.07
CA TYR A 270 -0.64 -17.84 -12.94
C TYR A 270 -1.10 -16.61 -12.16
N ALA A 271 -1.71 -16.86 -11.03
CA ALA A 271 -2.31 -15.81 -10.22
C ALA A 271 -1.45 -15.41 -9.02
N ALA A 272 -1.49 -14.12 -8.66
CA ALA A 272 -1.29 -13.72 -7.29
C ALA A 272 -2.64 -13.72 -6.57
N SER A 273 -2.66 -14.23 -5.36
CA SER A 273 -3.83 -14.23 -4.50
C SER A 273 -3.50 -13.73 -3.11
N GLY A 274 -4.45 -13.08 -2.46
CA GLY A 274 -4.31 -12.57 -1.11
C GLY A 274 -5.57 -12.82 -0.29
N LEU A 275 -5.38 -13.13 0.99
CA LEU A 275 -6.41 -13.19 2.02
C LEU A 275 -5.98 -12.31 3.18
N GLY A 276 -6.87 -11.46 3.68
CA GLY A 276 -6.62 -10.57 4.80
C GLY A 276 -7.77 -10.55 5.80
N ILE A 277 -7.42 -10.40 7.07
CA ILE A 277 -8.35 -10.14 8.17
C ILE A 277 -7.88 -8.87 8.85
N ASP A 278 -8.78 -7.95 9.13
CA ASP A 278 -8.50 -6.69 9.81
C ASP A 278 -9.40 -6.45 11.02
N ALA A 279 -8.88 -5.70 11.99
CA ALA A 279 -9.62 -5.24 13.14
C ALA A 279 -9.25 -3.79 13.46
N GLN A 280 -10.23 -2.97 13.77
CA GLN A 280 -10.07 -1.58 14.15
C GLN A 280 -10.85 -1.30 15.43
N TRP A 281 -10.18 -0.69 16.40
CA TRP A 281 -10.79 -0.30 17.66
C TRP A 281 -10.44 1.13 18.02
N ASN A 282 -11.46 1.94 18.25
CA ASN A 282 -11.34 3.33 18.63
C ASN A 282 -12.20 3.58 19.88
N ARG A 283 -11.55 4.00 20.98
CA ARG A 283 -12.25 4.34 22.22
C ARG A 283 -11.51 5.44 22.96
N ALA A 284 -12.22 6.54 23.22
CA ALA A 284 -11.68 7.71 23.93
C ALA A 284 -10.35 8.20 23.32
N ARG A 285 -9.24 8.00 24.04
CA ARG A 285 -7.89 8.44 23.63
C ARG A 285 -7.13 7.42 22.79
N TRP A 286 -7.68 6.21 22.62
CA TRP A 286 -7.00 5.09 21.98
C TRP A 286 -7.58 4.79 20.61
N SER A 287 -6.71 4.56 19.66
CA SER A 287 -7.06 3.91 18.40
C SER A 287 -6.07 2.78 18.13
N THR A 288 -6.59 1.63 17.74
CA THR A 288 -5.81 0.44 17.46
C THR A 288 -6.25 -0.14 16.13
N SER A 289 -5.29 -0.59 15.33
CA SER A 289 -5.54 -1.27 14.07
C SER A 289 -4.64 -2.50 14.00
N ALA A 290 -5.18 -3.60 13.52
CA ALA A 290 -4.43 -4.83 13.29
C ALA A 290 -4.84 -5.42 11.94
N GLU A 291 -3.88 -6.01 11.24
CA GLU A 291 -4.13 -6.81 10.05
C GLU A 291 -3.27 -8.07 10.10
N TRP A 292 -3.84 -9.17 9.62
CA TRP A 292 -3.15 -10.39 9.27
C TRP A 292 -3.44 -10.69 7.80
N GLN A 293 -2.41 -10.99 7.02
CA GLN A 293 -2.51 -11.13 5.57
C GLN A 293 -1.64 -12.28 5.10
N ARG A 294 -2.14 -13.04 4.12
CA ARG A 294 -1.39 -14.10 3.45
C ARG A 294 -1.49 -13.90 1.95
N PHE A 295 -0.35 -14.00 1.26
CA PHE A 295 -0.22 -13.86 -0.18
C PHE A 295 0.44 -15.10 -0.77
N GLN A 296 0.03 -15.47 -1.97
CA GLN A 296 0.59 -16.57 -2.75
C GLN A 296 0.80 -16.10 -4.19
N PHE A 297 1.89 -16.56 -4.81
CA PHE A 297 2.32 -16.15 -6.14
C PHE A 297 2.59 -17.39 -6.98
N ASP A 298 1.71 -17.69 -7.92
CA ASP A 298 1.83 -18.88 -8.75
C ASP A 298 2.90 -18.68 -9.84
N TYR A 299 3.83 -19.63 -9.94
CA TYR A 299 4.82 -19.72 -10.99
C TYR A 299 4.70 -21.08 -11.71
N PRO A 300 5.04 -21.15 -13.02
CA PRO A 300 5.16 -22.44 -13.70
C PRO A 300 6.25 -23.29 -13.03
N GLY A 301 6.06 -24.62 -13.01
CA GLY A 301 7.06 -25.56 -12.47
C GLY A 301 7.10 -25.69 -10.94
N PHE A 302 6.26 -24.96 -10.19
CA PHE A 302 6.16 -25.10 -8.75
C PHE A 302 4.90 -25.87 -8.33
N ARG A 303 5.10 -26.92 -7.52
CA ARG A 303 3.98 -27.67 -6.89
C ARG A 303 3.39 -26.91 -5.70
N THR A 304 4.27 -26.27 -4.94
CA THR A 304 3.89 -25.38 -3.85
C THR A 304 4.41 -23.99 -4.17
N ALA A 305 3.50 -23.08 -4.46
CA ALA A 305 3.82 -21.72 -4.83
C ALA A 305 4.50 -20.95 -3.69
N PRO A 306 5.40 -20.01 -3.99
CA PRO A 306 5.91 -19.04 -3.02
C PRO A 306 4.76 -18.31 -2.33
N ALA A 307 4.79 -18.26 -1.00
CA ALA A 307 3.78 -17.59 -0.21
C ALA A 307 4.41 -16.83 0.96
N THR A 308 3.80 -15.72 1.33
CA THR A 308 4.23 -14.90 2.44
C THR A 308 3.05 -14.55 3.35
N THR A 309 3.33 -14.46 4.64
CA THR A 309 2.36 -14.06 5.66
C THR A 309 2.89 -12.80 6.34
N PHE A 310 2.04 -11.79 6.42
CA PHE A 310 2.30 -10.55 7.15
C PHE A 310 1.31 -10.40 8.29
N GLY A 311 1.72 -9.67 9.30
CA GLY A 311 0.82 -9.19 10.33
C GLY A 311 1.37 -7.94 10.98
N TYR A 312 0.48 -7.08 11.44
CA TYR A 312 0.86 -5.97 12.29
C TYR A 312 -0.24 -5.64 13.32
N LEU A 313 0.21 -5.05 14.39
CA LEU A 313 -0.61 -4.39 15.40
C LEU A 313 -0.08 -2.97 15.59
N GLU A 314 -0.95 -1.98 15.40
CA GLU A 314 -0.67 -0.56 15.56
C GLU A 314 -1.57 0.01 16.63
N ALA A 315 -1.03 0.82 17.51
CA ALA A 315 -1.77 1.54 18.53
C ALA A 315 -1.33 3.01 18.60
N LYS A 316 -2.30 3.90 18.82
CA LYS A 316 -2.08 5.33 19.05
C LYS A 316 -2.81 5.75 20.32
N ALA A 317 -2.13 6.48 21.19
CA ALA A 317 -2.65 7.07 22.41
C ALA A 317 -2.57 8.60 22.35
N VAL A 318 -3.70 9.28 22.38
CA VAL A 318 -3.76 10.75 22.46
C VAL A 318 -3.60 11.15 23.93
N LEU A 319 -2.47 11.73 24.30
CA LEU A 319 -2.15 12.15 25.66
C LEU A 319 -2.87 13.46 26.01
N ASN A 320 -2.87 14.39 25.08
CA ASN A 320 -3.61 15.66 25.15
C ASN A 320 -3.96 16.14 23.73
N PRO A 321 -4.71 17.24 23.52
CA PRO A 321 -5.12 17.68 22.18
C PRO A 321 -3.96 17.94 21.20
N ARG A 322 -2.74 18.14 21.71
CA ARG A 322 -1.55 18.43 20.88
C ARG A 322 -0.59 17.26 20.76
N LEU A 323 -0.57 16.33 21.73
CA LEU A 323 0.43 15.29 21.82
C LEU A 323 -0.18 13.91 21.73
N TYR A 324 0.37 13.04 20.89
CA TYR A 324 0.09 11.61 20.88
C TYR A 324 1.38 10.78 20.85
N LEU A 325 1.26 9.53 21.28
CA LEU A 325 2.25 8.48 21.06
C LEU A 325 1.63 7.40 20.19
N ALA A 326 2.43 6.79 19.34
CA ALA A 326 2.01 5.67 18.51
C ALA A 326 3.11 4.62 18.44
N GLY A 327 2.72 3.36 18.24
CA GLY A 327 3.65 2.27 18.01
C GLY A 327 3.04 1.22 17.12
N ARG A 328 3.87 0.52 16.36
CA ARG A 328 3.54 -0.63 15.53
C ARG A 328 4.53 -1.76 15.76
N ALA A 329 4.01 -2.97 15.89
CA ALA A 329 4.77 -4.20 15.80
C ALA A 329 4.28 -4.96 14.57
N GLY A 330 5.19 -5.40 13.72
CA GLY A 330 4.87 -6.12 12.49
C GLY A 330 5.81 -7.28 12.26
N PHE A 331 5.36 -8.24 11.47
CA PHE A 331 6.17 -9.39 11.06
C PHE A 331 5.91 -9.78 9.62
N GLN A 332 6.89 -10.48 9.04
CA GLN A 332 6.81 -11.14 7.75
C GLN A 332 7.42 -12.54 7.87
N ARG A 333 6.70 -13.56 7.35
CA ARG A 333 7.10 -14.96 7.35
C ARG A 333 6.89 -15.53 5.96
N TYR A 334 7.70 -16.50 5.59
CA TYR A 334 7.68 -17.13 4.28
C TYR A 334 7.43 -18.63 4.41
N ASN A 335 6.76 -19.20 3.40
CA ASN A 335 6.66 -20.65 3.30
C ASN A 335 7.94 -21.26 2.71
N HIS A 336 7.93 -22.57 2.60
CA HIS A 336 8.89 -23.38 1.89
C HIS A 336 8.25 -23.82 0.57
N PRO A 337 8.49 -23.12 -0.55
CA PRO A 337 7.97 -23.54 -1.84
C PRO A 337 8.61 -24.86 -2.27
N ALA A 338 7.91 -25.61 -3.11
CA ALA A 338 8.41 -26.85 -3.69
C ALA A 338 8.32 -26.81 -5.21
N ASP A 339 9.42 -27.09 -5.89
CA ASP A 339 9.46 -27.25 -7.34
C ASP A 339 9.10 -28.68 -7.79
N ALA A 340 9.08 -28.90 -9.10
CA ALA A 340 8.76 -30.22 -9.68
C ALA A 340 9.82 -31.30 -9.38
N PHE A 341 11.02 -30.92 -8.95
CA PHE A 341 12.15 -31.80 -8.70
C PHE A 341 12.25 -32.27 -7.25
N GLU A 342 11.29 -31.92 -6.38
CA GLU A 342 11.22 -32.33 -4.96
C GLU A 342 12.50 -32.02 -4.16
N ARG A 343 13.22 -30.97 -4.53
CA ARG A 343 14.38 -30.53 -3.78
C ARG A 343 14.00 -30.10 -2.37
N ALA A 344 14.91 -30.22 -1.42
CA ALA A 344 14.68 -29.85 -0.03
C ALA A 344 14.16 -28.41 0.03
N SER A 345 12.95 -28.25 0.57
CA SER A 345 12.31 -26.96 0.64
C SER A 345 13.02 -26.08 1.67
N VAL A 346 13.48 -24.92 1.25
CA VAL A 346 14.05 -23.88 2.12
C VAL A 346 13.09 -22.69 2.09
N ALA A 347 13.06 -21.92 3.17
CA ALA A 347 12.35 -20.64 3.13
C ALA A 347 12.98 -19.76 2.06
N PHE A 348 12.18 -19.31 1.08
CA PHE A 348 12.73 -18.58 -0.05
C PHE A 348 13.23 -17.17 0.31
N LEU A 349 12.81 -16.62 1.45
CA LEU A 349 13.29 -15.36 2.00
C LEU A 349 13.43 -15.44 3.53
N PRO A 350 14.32 -14.66 4.13
CA PRO A 350 14.45 -14.60 5.58
C PRO A 350 13.25 -13.91 6.23
N ALA A 351 12.82 -14.43 7.38
CA ALA A 351 11.76 -13.82 8.16
C ALA A 351 12.17 -12.43 8.67
N ARG A 352 11.18 -11.53 8.80
CA ARG A 352 11.40 -10.16 9.28
C ARG A 352 10.46 -9.79 10.40
N GLU A 353 10.94 -8.91 11.27
CA GLU A 353 10.18 -8.26 12.32
C GLU A 353 10.49 -6.78 12.34
N VAL A 354 9.45 -5.97 12.51
CA VAL A 354 9.57 -4.51 12.58
C VAL A 354 8.88 -3.99 13.82
N TRP A 355 9.53 -3.05 14.48
CA TRP A 355 8.99 -2.30 15.60
C TRP A 355 9.17 -0.81 15.31
N GLU A 356 8.10 -0.07 15.37
CA GLU A 356 8.11 1.36 15.13
C GLU A 356 7.46 2.10 16.29
N LEU A 357 8.08 3.18 16.74
CA LEU A 357 7.55 4.07 17.77
C LEU A 357 7.61 5.50 17.25
N ALA A 358 6.56 6.27 17.50
CA ALA A 358 6.55 7.69 17.16
C ALA A 358 5.81 8.54 18.20
N ALA A 359 6.26 9.78 18.33
CA ALA A 359 5.57 10.85 19.02
C ALA A 359 5.15 11.91 18.00
N GLY A 360 3.90 12.36 18.08
CA GLY A 360 3.39 13.42 17.20
C GLY A 360 2.91 14.62 18.01
N TYR A 361 3.37 15.81 17.63
CA TYR A 361 2.98 17.08 18.23
C TYR A 361 2.22 17.95 17.22
N ARG A 362 0.99 18.31 17.53
CA ARG A 362 0.16 19.22 16.73
C ARG A 362 0.33 20.66 17.20
N PHE A 363 0.92 21.49 16.36
CA PHE A 363 0.99 22.93 16.61
C PHE A 363 -0.41 23.57 16.51
N ASN A 364 -1.16 23.15 15.50
CA ASN A 364 -2.53 23.55 15.21
C ASN A 364 -3.24 22.45 14.39
N ARG A 365 -4.43 22.75 13.86
CA ARG A 365 -5.21 21.76 13.06
C ARG A 365 -4.54 21.35 11.77
N MET A 366 -3.69 22.20 11.19
CA MET A 366 -3.05 21.99 9.90
C MET A 366 -1.61 21.46 10.01
N GLN A 367 -0.95 21.59 11.16
CA GLN A 367 0.48 21.33 11.30
C GLN A 367 0.76 20.28 12.37
N LEU A 368 1.51 19.28 11.96
CA LEU A 368 1.89 18.12 12.78
C LEU A 368 3.39 17.86 12.61
N LEU A 369 4.11 17.74 13.71
CA LEU A 369 5.48 17.24 13.76
C LEU A 369 5.47 15.83 14.31
N LYS A 370 6.16 14.91 13.63
CA LYS A 370 6.38 13.54 14.09
C LYS A 370 7.86 13.26 14.25
N VAL A 371 8.22 12.58 15.32
CA VAL A 371 9.54 12.01 15.53
C VAL A 371 9.34 10.52 15.73
N GLY A 372 10.09 9.70 15.02
CA GLY A 372 9.94 8.26 15.09
C GLY A 372 11.26 7.51 15.02
N TYR A 373 11.23 6.31 15.54
CA TYR A 373 12.28 5.32 15.46
C TYR A 373 11.70 4.00 15.01
N GLU A 374 12.34 3.39 14.03
CA GLU A 374 12.02 2.07 13.53
C GLU A 374 13.21 1.14 13.69
N TRP A 375 12.93 -0.06 14.17
CA TRP A 375 13.86 -1.16 14.26
C TRP A 375 13.38 -2.32 13.39
N LEU A 376 14.21 -2.72 12.43
CA LEU A 376 13.94 -3.86 11.55
C LEU A 376 14.96 -4.96 11.83
N HIS A 377 14.46 -6.16 12.10
CA HIS A 377 15.26 -7.37 12.25
C HIS A 377 14.97 -8.34 11.10
N THR A 378 16.04 -8.85 10.48
CA THR A 378 15.97 -9.89 9.45
C THR A 378 16.67 -11.13 9.93
N ALA A 379 15.98 -12.26 10.00
CA ALA A 379 16.52 -13.52 10.50
C ALA A 379 17.69 -14.01 9.65
N GLY A 380 18.76 -14.49 10.32
CA GLY A 380 19.94 -15.03 9.63
C GLY A 380 20.88 -13.97 9.04
N VAL A 381 20.55 -12.69 9.14
CA VAL A 381 21.41 -11.59 8.69
C VAL A 381 21.96 -10.89 9.92
N SER A 382 23.21 -11.21 10.27
CA SER A 382 23.91 -10.55 11.37
C SER A 382 24.48 -9.21 10.89
N GLY A 383 24.25 -8.16 11.67
CA GLY A 383 24.89 -6.84 11.45
C GLY A 383 24.12 -5.87 10.56
N THR A 384 22.93 -6.20 10.03
CA THR A 384 22.08 -5.22 9.35
C THR A 384 21.52 -4.25 10.37
N ARG A 385 22.04 -3.04 10.33
CA ARG A 385 21.49 -1.90 11.10
C ARG A 385 20.47 -1.18 10.22
N ASP A 386 19.37 -1.86 9.93
CA ASP A 386 18.29 -1.30 9.09
C ASP A 386 17.35 -0.37 9.88
N ASN A 387 17.82 0.12 11.00
CA ASN A 387 17.09 1.05 11.84
C ASN A 387 16.93 2.41 11.14
N VAL A 388 15.80 3.03 11.37
CA VAL A 388 15.49 4.38 10.87
C VAL A 388 15.17 5.29 12.03
N ILE A 389 15.82 6.44 12.08
CA ILE A 389 15.40 7.60 12.88
C ILE A 389 14.85 8.64 11.94
N GLY A 390 13.69 9.19 12.26
CA GLY A 390 13.04 10.16 11.37
C GLY A 390 12.36 11.30 12.11
N LEU A 391 12.41 12.46 11.46
CA LEU A 391 11.65 13.66 11.80
C LEU A 391 10.81 14.01 10.58
N GLN A 392 9.48 14.15 10.75
CA GLN A 392 8.58 14.53 9.68
C GLN A 392 7.68 15.68 10.12
N PHE A 393 7.69 16.76 9.36
CA PHE A 393 6.77 17.88 9.53
C PHE A 393 5.71 17.82 8.42
N VAL A 394 4.44 17.76 8.81
CA VAL A 394 3.30 17.65 7.91
C VAL A 394 2.44 18.90 8.02
N THR A 395 2.13 19.51 6.88
CA THR A 395 1.14 20.59 6.76
C THR A 395 0.02 20.12 5.86
N SER A 396 -1.24 20.27 6.29
CA SER A 396 -2.42 19.97 5.48
C SER A 396 -3.32 21.19 5.37
N ILE A 397 -3.88 21.39 4.18
CA ILE A 397 -4.82 22.47 3.89
C ILE A 397 -6.06 21.86 3.25
N ASP A 398 -7.23 22.12 3.84
CA ASP A 398 -8.50 21.53 3.41
C ASP A 398 -8.97 22.05 2.03
N SER A 399 -8.64 23.29 1.68
CA SER A 399 -8.88 23.85 0.35
C SER A 399 -8.16 25.17 0.16
N LEU A 400 -7.55 25.37 -0.99
CA LEU A 400 -6.94 26.67 -1.38
C LEU A 400 -7.98 27.80 -1.44
N SER A 401 -9.23 27.49 -1.78
CA SER A 401 -10.30 28.50 -1.81
C SER A 401 -10.61 29.15 -0.47
N LYS A 402 -10.26 28.49 0.64
CA LYS A 402 -10.38 29.04 2.00
C LYS A 402 -9.14 29.80 2.47
N ALA A 403 -7.98 29.58 1.86
CA ALA A 403 -6.72 30.21 2.25
C ALA A 403 -6.55 31.63 1.70
N TRP A 404 -7.38 32.03 0.72
CA TRP A 404 -7.34 33.33 0.05
C TRP A 404 -8.53 34.24 0.42
N ARG A 405 -9.34 33.87 1.38
CA ARG A 405 -10.35 34.69 2.04
C ARG A 405 -9.95 34.95 3.51
#